data_529066d36a8ad8fb28a2da6233358a25
#
_entry.id   529066d36a8ad8fb28a2da6233358a25
#
_cell.length_a   1.000
_cell.length_b   1.000
_cell.length_c   1.000
_cell.angle_alpha   90.00
_cell.angle_beta   90.00
_cell.angle_gamma   90.00
#
_symmetry.space_group_name_H-M   'P 1'
#
loop_
_entity.id
_entity.type
_entity.pdbx_description
1 polymer ?
#
loop_
_entity_poly.entity_id
_entity_poly.type
_entity_poly.pdbx_seq_one_letter_code
_entity_poly.pdbx_strand_id
1 'polypeptide(L)'
;NVKSVVVPNTGGRRGIDAAIAVGIVAGDADAELQVLARVTENDVAAIQGYLDATDIRVTCPETPCLLDIRLTGWQGAHHACVRVANNHTNIIYMEKDGQILRELPVTGNAEDHLQDKSVLNVKDIITFAETVPIDAILPTVGRQIEKNTAIAAEGLRNSWGANIGSTLL
;
A
#
# COMPACT_ATOMS: atom_id res chain seq x y z
N ASN A 1 -4.92 10.25 9.75
CA ASN A 1 -6.34 10.12 9.44
C ASN A 1 -6.52 9.82 7.95
N VAL A 2 -6.70 8.55 7.59
CA VAL A 2 -6.81 8.06 6.20
C VAL A 2 -7.94 8.76 5.43
N LYS A 3 -9.01 9.18 6.12
CA LYS A 3 -10.17 9.87 5.52
C LYS A 3 -9.85 11.24 4.90
N SER A 4 -8.72 11.85 5.25
CA SER A 4 -8.36 13.19 4.77
C SER A 4 -7.17 13.21 3.81
N VAL A 5 -6.54 12.07 3.58
CA VAL A 5 -5.37 11.96 2.70
C VAL A 5 -5.80 12.07 1.24
N VAL A 6 -5.05 12.86 0.46
CA VAL A 6 -5.22 12.92 -0.98
C VAL A 6 -4.74 11.63 -1.60
N VAL A 7 -5.58 11.02 -2.42
CA VAL A 7 -5.20 9.83 -3.20
C VAL A 7 -4.38 10.28 -4.41
N PRO A 8 -3.19 9.71 -4.62
CA PRO A 8 -2.32 10.11 -5.74
C PRO A 8 -3.02 10.00 -7.09
N ASN A 9 -2.71 10.94 -7.99
CA ASN A 9 -3.17 10.96 -9.39
C ASN A 9 -4.70 11.03 -9.60
N THR A 10 -5.48 11.42 -8.58
CA THR A 10 -6.95 11.47 -8.66
C THR A 10 -7.54 12.88 -8.81
N GLY A 11 -6.73 13.87 -9.18
CA GLY A 11 -7.20 15.26 -9.25
C GLY A 11 -7.54 15.85 -7.85
N GLY A 12 -6.81 15.43 -6.81
CA GLY A 12 -6.97 15.95 -5.45
C GLY A 12 -8.06 15.29 -4.60
N ARG A 13 -8.67 14.19 -5.09
CA ARG A 13 -9.69 13.45 -4.34
C ARG A 13 -9.12 12.82 -3.07
N ARG A 14 -9.96 12.68 -2.05
CA ARG A 14 -9.55 12.27 -0.70
C ARG A 14 -10.39 11.11 -0.21
N GLY A 15 -9.81 10.36 0.70
CA GLY A 15 -10.52 9.37 1.50
C GLY A 15 -10.57 7.98 0.90
N ILE A 16 -11.24 7.10 1.60
CA ILE A 16 -11.32 5.67 1.29
C ILE A 16 -12.12 5.45 0.00
N ASP A 17 -13.19 6.19 -0.20
CA ASP A 17 -14.05 6.06 -1.38
C ASP A 17 -13.27 6.37 -2.66
N ALA A 18 -12.45 7.44 -2.64
CA ALA A 18 -11.57 7.79 -3.76
C ALA A 18 -10.50 6.71 -3.99
N ALA A 19 -9.95 6.12 -2.94
CA ALA A 19 -8.98 5.04 -3.04
C ALA A 19 -9.60 3.77 -3.64
N ILE A 20 -10.82 3.43 -3.26
CA ILE A 20 -11.56 2.31 -3.86
C ILE A 20 -11.84 2.58 -5.34
N ALA A 21 -12.39 3.75 -5.65
CA ALA A 21 -12.75 4.10 -7.02
C ALA A 21 -11.55 4.07 -7.97
N VAL A 22 -10.42 4.69 -7.61
CA VAL A 22 -9.23 4.68 -8.45
C VAL A 22 -8.65 3.28 -8.62
N GLY A 23 -8.65 2.47 -7.55
CA GLY A 23 -8.16 1.09 -7.63
C GLY A 23 -8.97 0.22 -8.59
N ILE A 24 -10.30 0.39 -8.61
CA ILE A 24 -11.19 -0.37 -9.50
C ILE A 24 -11.14 0.15 -10.95
N VAL A 25 -11.12 1.47 -11.15
CA VAL A 25 -11.24 2.09 -12.47
C VAL A 25 -9.92 2.07 -13.24
N ALA A 26 -8.80 2.31 -12.54
CA ALA A 26 -7.51 2.56 -13.19
C ALA A 26 -6.32 1.90 -12.48
N GLY A 27 -6.56 1.06 -11.48
CA GLY A 27 -5.49 0.37 -10.75
C GLY A 27 -4.85 -0.74 -11.59
N ASP A 28 -3.54 -0.83 -11.52
CA ASP A 28 -2.74 -1.93 -12.09
C ASP A 28 -2.42 -2.93 -10.98
N ALA A 29 -3.17 -4.03 -10.91
CA ALA A 29 -3.04 -5.04 -9.85
C ALA A 29 -1.66 -5.73 -9.89
N ASP A 30 -1.04 -5.86 -11.06
CA ASP A 30 0.28 -6.49 -11.21
C ASP A 30 1.42 -5.59 -10.69
N ALA A 31 1.16 -4.30 -10.52
CA ALA A 31 2.10 -3.36 -9.97
C ALA A 31 2.18 -3.37 -8.42
N GLU A 32 1.43 -4.26 -7.75
CA GLU A 32 1.41 -4.45 -6.30
C GLU A 32 1.23 -3.12 -5.53
N LEU A 33 2.22 -2.70 -4.72
CA LEU A 33 2.17 -1.43 -3.99
C LEU A 33 2.24 -0.19 -4.89
N GLN A 34 2.55 -0.35 -6.17
CA GLN A 34 2.56 0.72 -7.16
C GLN A 34 1.28 0.74 -8.01
N VAL A 35 0.21 0.15 -7.52
CA VAL A 35 -1.10 0.01 -8.19
C VAL A 35 -1.61 1.29 -8.86
N LEU A 36 -1.29 2.46 -8.34
CA LEU A 36 -1.73 3.77 -8.86
C LEU A 36 -0.67 4.49 -9.71
N ALA A 37 0.48 3.88 -10.00
CA ALA A 37 1.57 4.55 -10.70
C ALA A 37 1.24 4.96 -12.15
N ARG A 38 0.30 4.26 -12.78
CA ARG A 38 -0.12 4.50 -14.17
C ARG A 38 -1.39 5.33 -14.30
N VAL A 39 -2.01 5.72 -13.18
CA VAL A 39 -3.21 6.56 -13.21
C VAL A 39 -2.87 7.93 -13.78
N THR A 40 -3.66 8.39 -14.73
CA THR A 40 -3.47 9.64 -15.47
C THR A 40 -4.63 10.61 -15.25
N GLU A 41 -4.48 11.85 -15.70
CA GLU A 41 -5.55 12.84 -15.67
C GLU A 41 -6.78 12.40 -16.50
N ASN A 42 -6.58 11.58 -17.52
CA ASN A 42 -7.68 11.07 -18.33
C ASN A 42 -8.60 10.12 -17.55
N ASP A 43 -8.08 9.45 -16.53
CA ASP A 43 -8.84 8.53 -15.69
C ASP A 43 -9.70 9.25 -14.64
N VAL A 44 -9.40 10.54 -14.38
CA VAL A 44 -10.07 11.33 -13.33
C VAL A 44 -11.58 11.45 -13.57
N ALA A 45 -12.00 11.61 -14.83
CA ALA A 45 -13.42 11.68 -15.17
C ALA A 45 -14.14 10.33 -14.95
N ALA A 46 -13.49 9.21 -15.30
CA ALA A 46 -14.03 7.87 -15.08
C ALA A 46 -14.12 7.54 -13.59
N ILE A 47 -13.10 7.93 -12.80
CA ILE A 47 -13.10 7.79 -11.33
C ILE A 47 -14.28 8.58 -10.72
N GLN A 48 -14.55 9.80 -11.20
CA GLN A 48 -15.70 10.55 -10.72
C GLN A 48 -17.02 9.88 -11.12
N GLY A 49 -17.14 9.44 -12.35
CA GLY A 49 -18.34 8.71 -12.81
C GLY A 49 -18.62 7.47 -11.97
N TYR A 50 -17.56 6.73 -11.57
CA TYR A 50 -17.71 5.58 -10.69
C TYR A 50 -18.20 5.98 -9.29
N LEU A 51 -17.65 7.06 -8.71
CA LEU A 51 -18.07 7.57 -7.41
C LEU A 51 -19.54 8.03 -7.41
N ASP A 52 -19.98 8.66 -8.49
CA ASP A 52 -21.34 9.17 -8.63
C ASP A 52 -22.36 8.04 -8.84
N ALA A 53 -21.95 6.92 -9.43
CA ALA A 53 -22.80 5.79 -9.75
C ALA A 53 -22.81 4.65 -8.72
N THR A 54 -21.89 4.66 -7.75
CA THR A 54 -21.66 3.53 -6.85
C THR A 54 -21.90 3.91 -5.39
N ASP A 55 -22.76 3.12 -4.70
CA ASP A 55 -22.93 3.25 -3.24
C ASP A 55 -21.75 2.58 -2.53
N ILE A 56 -20.82 3.36 -2.00
CA ILE A 56 -19.66 2.88 -1.25
C ILE A 56 -19.94 3.05 0.24
N ARG A 57 -19.95 1.93 0.97
CA ARG A 57 -20.16 1.91 2.42
C ARG A 57 -18.88 1.53 3.13
N VAL A 58 -18.39 2.43 3.96
CA VAL A 58 -17.20 2.21 4.78
C VAL A 58 -17.61 1.97 6.23
N THR A 59 -17.19 0.84 6.77
CA THR A 59 -17.35 0.50 8.19
C THR A 59 -15.99 0.33 8.84
N CYS A 60 -15.90 0.48 10.15
CA CYS A 60 -14.67 0.35 10.91
C CYS A 60 -14.93 -0.59 12.10
N PRO A 61 -14.97 -1.92 11.85
CA PRO A 61 -15.14 -2.90 12.92
C PRO A 61 -13.90 -2.97 13.81
N GLU A 62 -14.08 -3.40 15.05
CA GLU A 62 -12.95 -3.75 15.91
C GLU A 62 -12.25 -5.01 15.37
N THR A 63 -10.92 -4.98 15.35
CA THR A 63 -10.09 -6.09 14.87
C THR A 63 -8.81 -6.16 15.70
N PRO A 64 -8.28 -7.35 15.99
CA PRO A 64 -6.99 -7.50 16.65
C PRO A 64 -5.80 -7.21 15.72
N CYS A 65 -6.03 -7.06 14.41
CA CYS A 65 -4.99 -6.81 13.43
C CYS A 65 -4.57 -5.34 13.44
N LEU A 66 -3.28 -5.06 13.24
CA LEU A 66 -2.78 -3.68 13.02
C LEU A 66 -3.28 -3.10 11.71
N LEU A 67 -3.41 -3.93 10.69
CA LEU A 67 -4.02 -3.62 9.41
C LEU A 67 -5.06 -4.69 9.13
N ASP A 68 -6.29 -4.30 8.81
CA ASP A 68 -7.35 -5.21 8.39
C ASP A 68 -8.23 -4.46 7.38
N ILE A 69 -8.16 -4.87 6.14
CA ILE A 69 -8.94 -4.28 5.06
C ILE A 69 -9.73 -5.40 4.41
N ARG A 70 -11.06 -5.30 4.47
CA ARG A 70 -11.96 -6.18 3.74
C ARG A 70 -12.74 -5.35 2.73
N LEU A 71 -12.62 -5.70 1.47
CA LEU A 71 -13.36 -5.10 0.37
C LEU A 71 -14.29 -6.13 -0.23
N THR A 72 -15.56 -5.79 -0.35
CA THR A 72 -16.55 -6.60 -1.07
C THR A 72 -17.22 -5.72 -2.11
N GLY A 73 -17.23 -6.17 -3.36
CA GLY A 73 -17.89 -5.50 -4.47
C GLY A 73 -18.98 -6.36 -5.07
N TRP A 74 -20.05 -5.74 -5.54
CA TRP A 74 -21.17 -6.39 -6.22
C TRP A 74 -21.38 -5.76 -7.59
N GLN A 75 -21.65 -6.60 -8.58
CA GLN A 75 -22.07 -6.17 -9.92
C GLN A 75 -23.20 -7.08 -10.40
N GLY A 76 -24.43 -6.58 -10.35
CA GLY A 76 -25.60 -7.37 -10.61
C GLY A 76 -25.74 -8.55 -9.65
N ALA A 77 -25.75 -9.79 -10.16
CA ALA A 77 -25.82 -11.01 -9.36
C ALA A 77 -24.42 -11.51 -8.89
N HIS A 78 -23.36 -10.88 -9.37
CA HIS A 78 -22.00 -11.30 -9.05
C HIS A 78 -21.42 -10.50 -7.88
N HIS A 79 -20.57 -11.14 -7.09
CA HIS A 79 -19.82 -10.48 -6.04
C HIS A 79 -18.41 -11.06 -5.91
N ALA A 80 -17.53 -10.24 -5.38
CA ALA A 80 -16.18 -10.66 -5.02
C ALA A 80 -15.76 -10.02 -3.70
N CYS A 81 -15.01 -10.76 -2.89
CA CYS A 81 -14.49 -10.31 -1.62
C CYS A 81 -13.00 -10.58 -1.53
N VAL A 82 -12.26 -9.60 -1.03
CA VAL A 82 -10.85 -9.74 -0.69
C VAL A 82 -10.60 -9.22 0.72
N ARG A 83 -9.73 -9.87 1.49
CA ARG A 83 -9.27 -9.37 2.79
C ARG A 83 -7.76 -9.43 2.87
N VAL A 84 -7.18 -8.31 3.28
CA VAL A 84 -5.76 -8.13 3.56
C VAL A 84 -5.60 -7.91 5.04
N ALA A 85 -4.68 -8.62 5.69
CA ALA A 85 -4.45 -8.46 7.13
C ALA A 85 -2.97 -8.41 7.48
N ASN A 86 -2.64 -7.61 8.50
CA ASN A 86 -1.32 -7.39 9.09
C ASN A 86 -0.30 -6.71 8.17
N ASN A 87 -0.11 -7.17 6.93
CA ASN A 87 0.81 -6.59 5.94
C ASN A 87 0.06 -6.24 4.65
N HIS A 88 0.48 -5.19 3.94
CA HIS A 88 -0.21 -4.66 2.76
C HIS A 88 -0.33 -5.66 1.59
N THR A 89 0.58 -6.62 1.50
CA THR A 89 0.57 -7.67 0.47
C THR A 89 0.04 -9.02 0.96
N ASN A 90 -0.35 -9.11 2.23
CA ASN A 90 -0.83 -10.35 2.82
C ASN A 90 -2.32 -10.53 2.60
N ILE A 91 -2.70 -11.02 1.43
CA ILE A 91 -4.08 -11.37 1.09
C ILE A 91 -4.41 -12.70 1.77
N ILE A 92 -5.26 -12.66 2.79
CA ILE A 92 -5.65 -13.84 3.58
C ILE A 92 -6.96 -14.46 3.13
N TYR A 93 -7.79 -13.73 2.40
CA TYR A 93 -9.06 -14.24 1.91
C TYR A 93 -9.37 -13.69 0.53
N MET A 94 -9.83 -14.55 -0.36
CA MET A 94 -10.38 -14.21 -1.67
C MET A 94 -11.57 -15.10 -1.96
N GLU A 95 -12.65 -14.51 -2.43
CA GLU A 95 -13.88 -15.21 -2.79
C GLU A 95 -14.51 -14.55 -4.02
N LYS A 96 -15.13 -15.34 -4.87
CA LYS A 96 -15.94 -14.89 -6.01
C LYS A 96 -17.18 -15.76 -6.13
N ASP A 97 -18.34 -15.12 -6.13
CA ASP A 97 -19.66 -15.75 -6.33
C ASP A 97 -19.90 -16.97 -5.40
N GLY A 98 -19.45 -16.88 -4.14
CA GLY A 98 -19.54 -17.97 -3.15
C GLY A 98 -18.44 -19.02 -3.24
N GLN A 99 -17.56 -18.93 -4.25
CA GLN A 99 -16.41 -19.81 -4.34
C GLN A 99 -15.19 -19.20 -3.63
N ILE A 100 -14.69 -19.85 -2.59
CA ILE A 100 -13.47 -19.46 -1.90
C ILE A 100 -12.27 -19.83 -2.78
N LEU A 101 -11.51 -18.80 -3.18
CA LEU A 101 -10.29 -18.94 -3.98
C LEU A 101 -9.04 -18.99 -3.12
N ARG A 102 -9.09 -18.37 -1.94
CA ARG A 102 -7.99 -18.32 -0.97
C ARG A 102 -8.55 -18.14 0.42
N GLU A 103 -8.07 -18.92 1.36
CA GLU A 103 -8.34 -18.75 2.78
C GLU A 103 -7.10 -19.15 3.59
N LEU A 104 -6.59 -18.20 4.35
CA LEU A 104 -5.47 -18.38 5.27
C LEU A 104 -5.91 -17.97 6.67
N PRO A 105 -5.43 -18.65 7.72
CA PRO A 105 -5.71 -18.20 9.07
C PRO A 105 -5.17 -16.78 9.29
N VAL A 106 -5.92 -15.99 10.02
CA VAL A 106 -5.38 -14.73 10.58
C VAL A 106 -4.36 -15.15 11.63
N THR A 107 -3.12 -15.32 11.22
CA THR A 107 -2.04 -15.59 12.16
C THR A 107 -1.86 -14.37 13.03
N GLY A 108 -1.91 -14.60 14.33
CA GLY A 108 -1.94 -13.69 15.47
C GLY A 108 -1.33 -12.29 15.36
N ASN A 109 -1.20 -11.63 16.46
CA ASN A 109 -0.79 -10.23 16.62
C ASN A 109 0.37 -9.83 15.70
N ALA A 110 0.39 -8.57 15.27
CA ALA A 110 1.46 -7.99 14.47
C ALA A 110 2.89 -8.27 15.00
N GLU A 111 3.01 -8.64 16.26
CA GLU A 111 4.25 -9.07 16.90
C GLU A 111 4.74 -10.43 16.37
N ASP A 112 3.85 -11.34 15.98
CA ASP A 112 4.22 -12.67 15.46
C ASP A 112 4.83 -12.61 14.06
N HIS A 113 4.67 -11.49 13.35
CA HIS A 113 5.25 -11.26 12.03
C HIS A 113 6.53 -10.40 12.07
N LEU A 114 6.88 -9.87 13.22
CA LEU A 114 8.19 -9.28 13.42
C LEU A 114 9.18 -10.44 13.45
N GLN A 115 10.04 -10.51 12.44
CA GLN A 115 11.18 -11.42 12.46
C GLN A 115 11.92 -11.24 13.79
N ASP A 116 12.32 -12.36 14.39
CA ASP A 116 13.09 -12.33 15.63
C ASP A 116 14.37 -11.49 15.42
N LYS A 117 14.34 -10.27 15.97
CA LYS A 117 15.45 -9.34 15.88
C LYS A 117 16.51 -9.59 16.95
N SER A 118 16.27 -10.52 17.86
CA SER A 118 17.21 -10.87 18.94
C SER A 118 18.53 -11.44 18.41
N VAL A 119 18.51 -12.00 17.19
CA VAL A 119 19.69 -12.50 16.48
C VAL A 119 20.58 -11.39 15.91
N LEU A 120 20.06 -10.16 15.78
CA LEU A 120 20.81 -9.03 15.24
C LEU A 120 21.80 -8.50 16.27
N ASN A 121 23.07 -8.44 15.90
CA ASN A 121 24.10 -7.79 16.68
C ASN A 121 25.02 -6.95 15.77
N VAL A 122 25.69 -5.97 16.38
CA VAL A 122 26.50 -5.00 15.61
C VAL A 122 27.63 -5.68 14.82
N LYS A 123 28.24 -6.72 15.39
CA LYS A 123 29.33 -7.43 14.73
C LYS A 123 28.87 -8.08 13.42
N ASP A 124 27.73 -8.77 13.46
CA ASP A 124 27.21 -9.45 12.27
C ASP A 124 26.70 -8.46 11.22
N ILE A 125 26.14 -7.32 11.65
CA ILE A 125 25.76 -6.24 10.73
C ILE A 125 26.98 -5.68 10.00
N ILE A 126 28.08 -5.42 10.70
CA ILE A 126 29.34 -4.94 10.10
C ILE A 126 29.91 -6.01 9.17
N THR A 127 30.00 -7.26 9.63
CA THR A 127 30.51 -8.37 8.81
C THR A 127 29.70 -8.51 7.53
N PHE A 128 28.37 -8.48 7.61
CA PHE A 128 27.51 -8.50 6.44
C PHE A 128 27.80 -7.33 5.48
N ALA A 129 27.90 -6.12 6.00
CA ALA A 129 28.18 -4.94 5.20
C ALA A 129 29.53 -5.01 4.48
N GLU A 130 30.52 -5.65 5.08
CA GLU A 130 31.87 -5.79 4.51
C GLU A 130 32.01 -6.97 3.53
N THR A 131 31.16 -8.01 3.66
CA THR A 131 31.33 -9.26 2.93
C THR A 131 30.24 -9.56 1.91
N VAL A 132 29.06 -8.93 2.01
CA VAL A 132 27.94 -9.22 1.10
C VAL A 132 28.29 -8.76 -0.33
N PRO A 133 28.10 -9.63 -1.35
CA PRO A 133 28.26 -9.22 -2.73
C PRO A 133 27.22 -8.14 -3.08
N ILE A 134 27.66 -7.04 -3.64
CA ILE A 134 26.78 -5.91 -4.00
C ILE A 134 25.64 -6.37 -4.90
N ASP A 135 25.91 -7.21 -5.88
CA ASP A 135 24.92 -7.73 -6.82
C ASP A 135 23.77 -8.49 -6.13
N ALA A 136 24.02 -9.07 -4.97
CA ALA A 136 22.99 -9.78 -4.21
C ALA A 136 21.97 -8.83 -3.54
N ILE A 137 22.38 -7.60 -3.20
CA ILE A 137 21.56 -6.62 -2.48
C ILE A 137 20.98 -5.53 -3.39
N LEU A 138 21.62 -5.27 -4.55
CA LEU A 138 21.19 -4.22 -5.49
C LEU A 138 19.71 -4.29 -5.88
N PRO A 139 19.11 -5.46 -6.17
CA PRO A 139 17.70 -5.51 -6.57
C PRO A 139 16.74 -4.93 -5.52
N THR A 140 17.09 -5.05 -4.24
CA THR A 140 16.27 -4.53 -3.13
C THR A 140 16.78 -3.19 -2.61
N VAL A 141 18.03 -3.14 -2.16
CA VAL A 141 18.61 -1.96 -1.50
C VAL A 141 18.89 -0.84 -2.49
N GLY A 142 19.38 -1.16 -3.69
CA GLY A 142 19.65 -0.18 -4.74
C GLY A 142 18.38 0.57 -5.14
N ARG A 143 17.28 -0.16 -5.37
CA ARG A 143 15.98 0.43 -5.68
C ARG A 143 15.45 1.32 -4.54
N GLN A 144 15.63 0.90 -3.29
CA GLN A 144 15.24 1.71 -2.14
C GLN A 144 16.04 3.01 -2.05
N ILE A 145 17.36 2.94 -2.24
CA ILE A 145 18.23 4.12 -2.24
C ILE A 145 17.80 5.09 -3.34
N GLU A 146 17.61 4.59 -4.57
CA GLU A 146 17.14 5.40 -5.69
C GLU A 146 15.84 6.13 -5.38
N LYS A 147 14.81 5.40 -4.92
CA LYS A 147 13.51 5.97 -4.60
C LYS A 147 13.56 6.96 -3.45
N ASN A 148 14.25 6.62 -2.37
CA ASN A 148 14.37 7.49 -1.20
C ASN A 148 15.17 8.75 -1.53
N THR A 149 16.21 8.64 -2.34
CA THR A 149 17.01 9.81 -2.80
C THR A 149 16.15 10.72 -3.68
N ALA A 150 15.38 10.17 -4.60
CA ALA A 150 14.47 10.95 -5.43
C ALA A 150 13.39 11.67 -4.61
N ILE A 151 12.79 11.00 -3.63
CA ILE A 151 11.79 11.59 -2.73
C ILE A 151 12.43 12.70 -1.88
N ALA A 152 13.61 12.46 -1.32
CA ALA A 152 14.31 13.45 -0.50
C ALA A 152 14.69 14.70 -1.32
N ALA A 153 15.22 14.51 -2.53
CA ALA A 153 15.57 15.60 -3.43
C ALA A 153 14.34 16.43 -3.82
N GLU A 154 13.22 15.78 -4.11
CA GLU A 154 11.97 16.46 -4.45
C GLU A 154 11.39 17.20 -3.24
N GLY A 155 11.46 16.61 -2.05
CA GLY A 155 11.05 17.27 -0.80
C GLY A 155 11.86 18.52 -0.50
N LEU A 156 13.17 18.47 -0.68
CA LEU A 156 14.06 19.64 -0.51
C LEU A 156 13.77 20.73 -1.54
N ARG A 157 13.57 20.34 -2.82
CA ARG A 157 13.30 21.31 -3.90
C ARG A 157 11.99 22.06 -3.71
N ASN A 158 10.96 21.40 -3.20
CA ASN A 158 9.61 21.96 -3.04
C ASN A 158 9.32 22.41 -1.60
N SER A 159 10.27 22.32 -0.69
CA SER A 159 10.10 22.63 0.74
C SER A 159 8.96 21.85 1.39
N TRP A 160 8.80 20.60 1.02
CA TRP A 160 7.78 19.72 1.62
C TRP A 160 8.25 19.19 2.98
N GLY A 161 7.32 19.03 3.91
CA GLY A 161 7.59 18.55 5.25
C GLY A 161 7.92 19.65 6.25
N ALA A 162 8.67 19.32 7.27
CA ALA A 162 8.99 20.21 8.38
C ALA A 162 10.16 21.20 8.09
N ASN A 163 10.68 21.21 6.88
CA ASN A 163 11.82 22.05 6.43
C ASN A 163 13.13 21.87 7.24
N ILE A 164 13.26 20.81 8.02
CA ILE A 164 14.45 20.58 8.86
C ILE A 164 15.69 20.40 7.99
N GLY A 165 15.59 19.61 6.92
CA GLY A 165 16.70 19.38 6.00
C GLY A 165 17.19 20.66 5.29
N SER A 166 16.28 21.49 4.81
CA SER A 166 16.60 22.76 4.14
C SER A 166 17.14 23.82 5.10
N THR A 167 16.91 23.68 6.41
CA THR A 167 17.45 24.59 7.43
C THR A 167 18.88 24.21 7.84
N LEU A 168 19.26 22.93 7.66
CA LEU A 168 20.57 22.40 8.03
C LEU A 168 21.60 22.44 6.88
N LEU A 169 21.16 22.67 5.65
CA LEU A 169 22.00 22.85 4.46
C LEU A 169 22.31 24.33 4.22
#